data_f3b2881735bb43c4eb5748b989130fc1
#
_entry.id   f3b2881735bb43c4eb5748b989130fc1
#
_cell.length_a   1.000
_cell.length_b   1.000
_cell.length_c   1.000
_cell.angle_alpha   90.00
_cell.angle_beta   90.00
_cell.angle_gamma   90.00
#
_symmetry.space_group_name_H-M   'P 1'
#
loop_
_entity.id
_entity.type
_entity.pdbx_description
1 polymer ?
#
loop_
_entity_poly.entity_id
_entity_poly.type
_entity_poly.pdbx_seq_one_letter_code
_entity_poly.pdbx_strand_id
1 'polypeptide(L)'
;MYKRQGKFWYLSLAHGNPFGKLVKYSTESNEVVDETTLGLFPASMQVSTTTGFLYCVNFNLHGSMKPSTVSVVDPVTMTEITSITTGSMPHGSRISPDGLFQYSVAMMSGELFEIDALGLEVNRTLDLENKMMKNDGMKSMDGMKSMNEMKSMDGMKSMDGMKHSMVKPTWVIPHPKENLAYIAGNGSDEVIEVDLDAWKVSDRFKTGKGPYNLEISPDGKLLIGTIKSEGKTAIWNLDDKKLLGEIKNTTSVSHGIAISSDSKYAFISVEGIGGEPGIVDVINLETYELVSSVEVGKQAGGIAFWKKDI
;
A
#
# COMPACT_ATOMS: atom_id res chain seq x y z
N MET A 1 -1.06 10.75 5.38
CA MET A 1 -1.27 12.09 5.99
C MET A 1 -2.38 12.02 7.02
N TYR A 2 -2.15 12.47 8.25
CA TYR A 2 -3.07 12.27 9.36
C TYR A 2 -3.90 13.51 9.69
N LYS A 3 -5.21 13.28 9.95
CA LYS A 3 -6.19 14.28 10.35
C LYS A 3 -6.46 14.30 11.85
N ARG A 4 -5.50 14.53 12.75
CA ARG A 4 -5.93 15.13 14.02
C ARG A 4 -5.84 16.64 13.87
N GLN A 5 -6.99 17.29 13.59
CA GLN A 5 -7.17 18.75 13.50
C GLN A 5 -6.42 19.46 12.35
N GLY A 6 -5.78 18.70 11.43
CA GLY A 6 -5.13 19.29 10.26
C GLY A 6 -3.94 20.20 10.56
N LYS A 7 -3.32 20.09 11.73
CA LYS A 7 -2.18 20.94 12.13
C LYS A 7 -0.83 20.44 11.57
N PHE A 8 -0.70 19.14 11.34
CA PHE A 8 0.54 18.54 10.89
C PHE A 8 0.29 17.53 9.78
N TRP A 9 1.27 17.36 8.91
CA TRP A 9 1.37 16.26 7.98
C TRP A 9 2.74 15.60 8.12
N TYR A 10 2.84 14.35 7.69
CA TYR A 10 4.03 13.53 7.88
C TYR A 10 4.51 12.98 6.55
N LEU A 11 5.83 12.89 6.39
CA LEU A 11 6.51 12.36 5.22
C LEU A 11 7.51 11.29 5.67
N SER A 12 7.44 10.10 5.10
CA SER A 12 8.50 9.11 5.19
C SER A 12 9.56 9.41 4.12
N LEU A 13 10.80 9.54 4.54
CA LEU A 13 11.97 9.63 3.66
C LEU A 13 12.62 8.25 3.64
N ALA A 14 12.43 7.52 2.54
CA ALA A 14 12.84 6.13 2.41
C ALA A 14 14.36 5.95 2.45
N HIS A 15 15.09 6.90 1.87
CA HIS A 15 16.55 6.84 1.75
C HIS A 15 17.24 7.59 2.87
N GLY A 16 18.24 6.93 3.47
CA GLY A 16 19.13 7.46 4.49
C GLY A 16 20.38 6.59 4.56
N ASN A 17 21.30 6.87 5.46
CA ASN A 17 22.51 6.06 5.62
C ASN A 17 22.67 5.64 7.09
N PRO A 18 22.32 4.40 7.44
CA PRO A 18 21.62 3.35 6.66
C PRO A 18 20.10 3.45 6.73
N PHE A 19 19.53 4.25 7.64
CA PHE A 19 18.13 4.31 8.01
C PHE A 19 17.42 5.49 7.38
N GLY A 20 16.11 5.34 7.13
CA GLY A 20 15.26 6.43 6.69
C GLY A 20 14.70 7.25 7.86
N LYS A 21 13.88 8.24 7.53
CA LYS A 21 13.32 9.18 8.50
C LYS A 21 11.80 9.33 8.35
N LEU A 22 11.17 9.71 9.44
CA LEU A 22 9.84 10.30 9.47
C LEU A 22 9.98 11.78 9.78
N VAL A 23 9.42 12.63 8.93
CA VAL A 23 9.46 14.08 9.07
C VAL A 23 8.06 14.62 9.31
N LYS A 24 7.92 15.50 10.30
CA LYS A 24 6.70 16.19 10.67
C LYS A 24 6.72 17.63 10.16
N TYR A 25 5.68 18.01 9.46
CA TYR A 25 5.52 19.36 8.89
C TYR A 25 4.29 20.05 9.48
N SER A 26 4.37 21.37 9.61
CA SER A 26 3.21 22.22 9.87
C SER A 26 2.35 22.35 8.63
N THR A 27 1.02 22.24 8.76
CA THR A 27 0.08 22.53 7.66
C THR A 27 -0.13 24.02 7.43
N GLU A 28 0.26 24.87 8.37
CA GLU A 28 0.14 26.32 8.28
C GLU A 28 1.32 26.92 7.51
N SER A 29 2.56 26.53 7.85
CA SER A 29 3.76 27.11 7.25
C SER A 29 4.41 26.21 6.18
N ASN A 30 4.05 24.92 6.13
CA ASN A 30 4.73 23.87 5.36
C ASN A 30 6.20 23.68 5.73
N GLU A 31 6.61 24.14 6.89
CA GLU A 31 7.98 23.98 7.39
C GLU A 31 8.10 22.70 8.22
N VAL A 32 9.31 22.17 8.28
CA VAL A 32 9.66 21.05 9.17
C VAL A 32 9.53 21.49 10.62
N VAL A 33 8.77 20.74 11.39
CA VAL A 33 8.60 20.95 12.83
C VAL A 33 9.51 20.03 13.63
N ASP A 34 9.65 18.76 13.18
CA ASP A 34 10.41 17.74 13.89
C ASP A 34 10.71 16.55 12.97
N GLU A 35 11.65 15.69 13.35
CA GLU A 35 11.97 14.46 12.63
C GLU A 35 12.44 13.35 13.56
N THR A 36 12.26 12.09 13.14
CA THR A 36 12.84 10.93 13.83
C THR A 36 13.38 9.92 12.82
N THR A 37 14.42 9.18 13.23
CA THR A 37 14.96 8.08 12.44
C THR A 37 14.10 6.84 12.66
N LEU A 38 13.76 6.13 11.58
CA LEU A 38 13.05 4.86 11.61
C LEU A 38 13.95 3.74 11.07
N GLY A 39 13.36 2.58 10.75
CA GLY A 39 14.08 1.45 10.19
C GLY A 39 14.56 1.68 8.73
N LEU A 40 14.86 0.58 8.04
CA LEU A 40 15.33 0.60 6.66
C LEU A 40 14.16 0.84 5.70
N PHE A 41 14.23 1.90 4.92
CA PHE A 41 13.26 2.26 3.89
C PHE A 41 11.83 2.41 4.44
N PRO A 42 11.56 3.37 5.34
CA PRO A 42 10.20 3.66 5.79
C PRO A 42 9.32 4.06 4.60
N ALA A 43 8.12 3.49 4.55
CA ALA A 43 7.22 3.60 3.40
C ALA A 43 5.82 4.07 3.83
N SER A 44 4.79 3.24 3.67
CA SER A 44 3.43 3.63 4.00
C SER A 44 3.23 3.82 5.50
N MET A 45 2.39 4.81 5.85
CA MET A 45 2.09 5.14 7.23
C MET A 45 0.67 5.60 7.41
N GLN A 46 0.16 5.44 8.63
CA GLN A 46 -1.09 6.02 9.07
C GLN A 46 -1.08 6.22 10.59
N VAL A 47 -1.88 7.15 11.09
CA VAL A 47 -2.05 7.36 12.53
C VAL A 47 -3.38 6.76 12.98
N SER A 48 -3.36 5.98 14.07
CA SER A 48 -4.58 5.50 14.70
C SER A 48 -5.36 6.66 15.30
N THR A 49 -6.65 6.71 14.99
CA THR A 49 -7.56 7.71 15.54
C THR A 49 -7.86 7.47 17.01
N THR A 50 -7.67 6.25 17.50
CA THR A 50 -7.95 5.83 18.86
C THR A 50 -6.75 6.00 19.77
N THR A 51 -5.57 5.48 19.39
CA THR A 51 -4.36 5.61 20.22
C THR A 51 -3.61 6.90 19.99
N GLY A 52 -3.75 7.50 18.80
CA GLY A 52 -3.00 8.66 18.36
C GLY A 52 -1.57 8.32 17.89
N PHE A 53 -1.13 7.07 17.95
CA PHE A 53 0.18 6.65 17.47
C PHE A 53 0.23 6.56 15.94
N LEU A 54 1.39 6.86 15.39
CA LEU A 54 1.69 6.71 13.97
C LEU A 54 2.39 5.37 13.74
N TYR A 55 1.87 4.59 12.81
CA TYR A 55 2.44 3.32 12.36
C TYR A 55 3.07 3.52 10.99
N CYS A 56 4.36 3.17 10.85
CA CYS A 56 5.10 3.29 9.60
C CYS A 56 5.82 1.98 9.28
N VAL A 57 5.54 1.39 8.13
CA VAL A 57 6.25 0.17 7.71
C VAL A 57 7.67 0.50 7.26
N ASN A 58 8.62 -0.35 7.65
CA ASN A 58 9.99 -0.32 7.18
C ASN A 58 10.13 -1.36 6.06
N PHE A 59 9.97 -0.92 4.81
CA PHE A 59 9.88 -1.81 3.64
C PHE A 59 11.14 -2.62 3.39
N ASN A 60 12.30 -2.12 3.81
CA ASN A 60 13.59 -2.80 3.68
C ASN A 60 13.96 -3.18 2.23
N LEU A 61 13.60 -2.34 1.26
CA LEU A 61 13.72 -2.63 -0.19
C LEU A 61 15.13 -3.04 -0.61
N HIS A 62 16.16 -2.43 -0.04
CA HIS A 62 17.56 -2.68 -0.40
C HIS A 62 18.30 -3.53 0.65
N GLY A 63 17.58 -4.05 1.63
CA GLY A 63 18.14 -4.90 2.67
C GLY A 63 18.10 -6.39 2.33
N SER A 64 18.36 -7.21 3.34
CA SER A 64 18.21 -8.67 3.22
C SER A 64 16.73 -9.04 3.21
N MET A 65 16.37 -10.15 2.56
CA MET A 65 15.00 -10.70 2.53
C MET A 65 14.52 -11.26 3.87
N LYS A 66 15.01 -10.72 4.97
CA LYS A 66 14.58 -11.08 6.33
C LYS A 66 13.30 -10.34 6.69
N PRO A 67 12.54 -10.86 7.68
CA PRO A 67 11.44 -10.13 8.29
C PRO A 67 11.88 -8.71 8.67
N SER A 68 11.02 -7.73 8.38
CA SER A 68 11.20 -6.34 8.73
C SER A 68 10.12 -5.90 9.71
N THR A 69 9.93 -4.61 9.89
CA THR A 69 9.16 -4.11 11.02
C THR A 69 8.14 -3.04 10.62
N VAL A 70 7.21 -2.80 11.53
CA VAL A 70 6.36 -1.61 11.59
C VAL A 70 6.80 -0.79 12.80
N SER A 71 7.31 0.40 12.57
CA SER A 71 7.64 1.36 13.63
C SER A 71 6.37 2.00 14.18
N VAL A 72 6.25 2.09 15.50
CA VAL A 72 5.19 2.80 16.22
C VAL A 72 5.78 4.07 16.82
N VAL A 73 5.29 5.23 16.42
CA VAL A 73 5.82 6.52 16.79
C VAL A 73 4.76 7.33 17.56
N ASP A 74 5.14 7.95 18.66
CA ASP A 74 4.36 9.04 19.25
C ASP A 74 4.53 10.31 18.40
N PRO A 75 3.51 10.76 17.67
CA PRO A 75 3.66 11.93 16.79
C PRO A 75 3.69 13.26 17.53
N VAL A 76 3.50 13.26 18.85
CA VAL A 76 3.63 14.46 19.68
C VAL A 76 5.10 14.73 19.96
N THR A 77 5.80 13.71 20.46
CA THR A 77 7.21 13.77 20.85
C THR A 77 8.16 13.35 19.73
N MET A 78 7.65 12.83 18.59
CA MET A 78 8.39 12.23 17.51
C MET A 78 9.36 11.12 17.97
N THR A 79 8.94 10.36 18.99
CA THR A 79 9.72 9.25 19.55
C THR A 79 9.18 7.92 19.04
N GLU A 80 10.05 7.06 18.51
CA GLU A 80 9.71 5.66 18.24
C GLU A 80 9.52 4.92 19.56
N ILE A 81 8.29 4.46 19.81
CA ILE A 81 7.93 3.76 21.06
C ILE A 81 8.40 2.30 20.99
N THR A 82 8.14 1.67 19.86
CA THR A 82 8.50 0.28 19.59
C THR A 82 8.56 0.00 18.10
N SER A 83 9.10 -1.16 17.75
CA SER A 83 9.21 -1.67 16.41
C SER A 83 8.70 -3.11 16.36
N ILE A 84 7.59 -3.35 15.68
CA ILE A 84 6.88 -4.62 15.65
C ILE A 84 7.33 -5.42 14.44
N THR A 85 7.90 -6.62 14.66
CA THR A 85 8.34 -7.49 13.57
C THR A 85 7.15 -8.07 12.82
N THR A 86 7.19 -7.97 11.48
CA THR A 86 6.23 -8.56 10.55
C THR A 86 6.97 -9.43 9.52
N GLY A 87 6.40 -9.67 8.34
CA GLY A 87 7.02 -10.49 7.31
C GLY A 87 8.13 -9.79 6.51
N SER A 88 8.57 -10.43 5.46
CA SER A 88 9.63 -9.91 4.58
C SER A 88 9.06 -8.88 3.60
N MET A 89 9.69 -7.71 3.54
CA MET A 89 9.28 -6.55 2.74
C MET A 89 7.82 -6.13 3.05
N PRO A 90 7.50 -5.69 4.27
CA PRO A 90 6.20 -5.10 4.57
C PRO A 90 6.03 -3.82 3.75
N HIS A 91 4.88 -3.66 3.07
CA HIS A 91 4.72 -2.59 2.09
C HIS A 91 3.50 -1.70 2.38
N GLY A 92 2.30 -2.20 2.10
CA GLY A 92 1.06 -1.49 2.34
C GLY A 92 0.56 -1.67 3.77
N SER A 93 0.08 -0.59 4.36
CA SER A 93 -0.40 -0.60 5.75
C SER A 93 -1.54 0.38 5.92
N ARG A 94 -2.58 -0.04 6.64
CA ARG A 94 -3.74 0.79 6.97
C ARG A 94 -4.27 0.48 8.37
N ILE A 95 -4.80 1.50 9.00
CA ILE A 95 -5.50 1.41 10.29
C ILE A 95 -6.97 1.07 10.04
N SER A 96 -7.54 0.22 10.89
CA SER A 96 -8.98 -0.06 10.92
C SER A 96 -9.81 1.22 11.14
N PRO A 97 -11.08 1.27 10.69
CA PRO A 97 -11.93 2.45 10.87
C PRO A 97 -12.08 2.90 12.32
N ASP A 98 -12.11 1.97 13.28
CA ASP A 98 -12.17 2.22 14.72
C ASP A 98 -10.81 2.60 15.34
N GLY A 99 -9.72 2.44 14.60
CA GLY A 99 -8.37 2.76 15.07
C GLY A 99 -7.74 1.75 16.02
N LEU A 100 -8.38 0.58 16.24
CA LEU A 100 -7.92 -0.43 17.19
C LEU A 100 -6.93 -1.43 16.59
N PHE A 101 -6.92 -1.57 15.26
CA PHE A 101 -6.03 -2.48 14.55
C PHE A 101 -5.26 -1.78 13.44
N GLN A 102 -4.03 -2.20 13.23
CA GLN A 102 -3.25 -1.85 12.06
C GLN A 102 -3.06 -3.12 11.21
N TYR A 103 -3.44 -3.04 9.96
CA TYR A 103 -3.21 -4.10 8.96
C TYR A 103 -1.95 -3.80 8.16
N SER A 104 -1.11 -4.81 7.94
CA SER A 104 0.10 -4.70 7.15
C SER A 104 0.27 -5.94 6.27
N VAL A 105 0.64 -5.76 5.01
CA VAL A 105 0.95 -6.87 4.12
C VAL A 105 2.44 -6.95 3.87
N ALA A 106 2.98 -8.17 3.83
CA ALA A 106 4.38 -8.43 3.55
C ALA A 106 4.54 -9.03 2.14
N MET A 107 5.12 -8.25 1.24
CA MET A 107 5.17 -8.54 -0.19
C MET A 107 5.87 -9.85 -0.51
N MET A 108 6.99 -10.16 0.15
CA MET A 108 7.79 -11.33 -0.19
C MET A 108 7.42 -12.57 0.59
N SER A 109 6.90 -12.46 1.81
CA SER A 109 6.40 -13.60 2.58
C SER A 109 4.94 -13.95 2.28
N GLY A 110 4.16 -13.05 1.65
CA GLY A 110 2.80 -13.33 1.18
C GLY A 110 1.74 -13.33 2.28
N GLU A 111 1.89 -12.52 3.30
CA GLU A 111 1.07 -12.55 4.51
C GLU A 111 0.39 -11.21 4.76
N LEU A 112 -0.78 -11.29 5.38
CA LEU A 112 -1.46 -10.18 6.06
C LEU A 112 -1.25 -10.31 7.57
N PHE A 113 -0.85 -9.23 8.21
CA PHE A 113 -0.71 -9.09 9.66
C PHE A 113 -1.78 -8.14 10.19
N GLU A 114 -2.40 -8.52 11.30
CA GLU A 114 -3.19 -7.64 12.14
C GLU A 114 -2.39 -7.34 13.40
N ILE A 115 -2.15 -6.06 13.65
CA ILE A 115 -1.44 -5.56 14.82
C ILE A 115 -2.46 -4.90 15.75
N ASP A 116 -2.48 -5.30 17.02
CA ASP A 116 -3.25 -4.62 18.05
C ASP A 116 -2.63 -3.24 18.32
N ALA A 117 -3.42 -2.18 18.12
CA ALA A 117 -2.96 -0.81 18.28
C ALA A 117 -2.83 -0.37 19.76
N LEU A 118 -3.38 -1.12 20.70
CA LEU A 118 -3.23 -0.90 22.15
C LEU A 118 -2.14 -1.79 22.73
N GLY A 119 -2.14 -3.09 22.36
CA GLY A 119 -1.15 -4.06 22.82
C GLY A 119 0.21 -3.90 22.14
N LEU A 120 0.28 -3.24 20.98
CA LEU A 120 1.50 -3.01 20.19
C LEU A 120 2.20 -4.32 19.81
N GLU A 121 1.43 -5.32 19.43
CA GLU A 121 1.91 -6.64 19.04
C GLU A 121 1.08 -7.21 17.88
N VAL A 122 1.64 -8.21 17.20
CA VAL A 122 0.90 -8.96 16.16
C VAL A 122 -0.17 -9.82 16.84
N ASN A 123 -1.43 -9.53 16.53
CA ASN A 123 -2.58 -10.29 17.01
C ASN A 123 -2.82 -11.55 16.18
N ARG A 124 -2.85 -11.40 14.84
CA ARG A 124 -3.12 -12.49 13.90
C ARG A 124 -2.29 -12.36 12.63
N THR A 125 -2.04 -13.51 11.98
CA THR A 125 -1.38 -13.58 10.68
C THR A 125 -2.18 -14.47 9.72
N LEU A 126 -2.33 -14.06 8.46
CA LEU A 126 -3.03 -14.82 7.43
C LEU A 126 -2.11 -15.02 6.22
N ASP A 127 -1.89 -16.27 5.83
CA ASP A 127 -1.24 -16.64 4.56
C ASP A 127 -2.20 -16.37 3.39
N LEU A 128 -1.80 -15.47 2.48
CA LEU A 128 -2.61 -15.05 1.33
C LEU A 128 -2.42 -15.95 0.11
N GLU A 129 -1.54 -16.94 0.18
CA GLU A 129 -1.31 -17.87 -0.92
C GLU A 129 -2.56 -18.72 -1.21
N ASN A 130 -2.83 -18.94 -2.48
CA ASN A 130 -3.94 -19.81 -2.89
C ASN A 130 -3.53 -21.28 -2.69
N LYS A 131 -4.06 -21.92 -1.65
CA LYS A 131 -3.77 -23.33 -1.34
C LYS A 131 -4.22 -24.30 -2.45
N MET A 132 -5.11 -23.89 -3.36
CA MET A 132 -5.55 -24.74 -4.48
C MET A 132 -4.45 -24.94 -5.54
N MET A 133 -3.49 -24.03 -5.68
CA MET A 133 -2.37 -24.23 -6.62
C MET A 133 -1.32 -25.24 -6.15
N LYS A 134 -1.39 -25.73 -4.91
CA LYS A 134 -0.44 -26.74 -4.38
C LYS A 134 -0.79 -28.19 -4.72
N ASN A 135 -2.02 -28.49 -5.19
CA ASN A 135 -2.48 -29.87 -5.44
C ASN A 135 -2.50 -30.29 -6.92
N ASP A 136 -2.28 -29.40 -7.87
CA ASP A 136 -2.12 -29.81 -9.26
C ASP A 136 -0.65 -30.16 -9.52
N GLY A 137 -0.42 -31.47 -9.50
CA GLY A 137 0.88 -32.12 -9.59
C GLY A 137 1.86 -31.43 -10.55
N MET A 138 3.00 -31.09 -10.02
CA MET A 138 4.23 -30.93 -10.77
C MET A 138 4.56 -32.26 -11.44
N LYS A 139 3.92 -32.54 -12.58
CA LYS A 139 4.48 -33.47 -13.56
C LYS A 139 5.65 -32.71 -14.21
N SER A 140 6.85 -33.21 -13.97
CA SER A 140 8.07 -32.77 -14.65
C SER A 140 7.80 -32.69 -16.15
N MET A 141 7.73 -31.50 -16.71
CA MET A 141 7.91 -31.27 -18.12
C MET A 141 9.41 -31.00 -18.34
N ASP A 142 10.15 -32.07 -18.53
CA ASP A 142 11.40 -32.02 -19.26
C ASP A 142 11.10 -31.51 -20.67
N GLY A 143 11.56 -30.30 -20.98
CA GLY A 143 11.53 -29.80 -22.35
C GLY A 143 10.98 -28.38 -22.56
N MET A 144 11.43 -27.39 -21.78
CA MET A 144 11.32 -26.00 -22.23
C MET A 144 12.63 -25.25 -22.02
N LYS A 145 13.24 -24.93 -23.17
CA LYS A 145 14.45 -24.09 -23.28
C LYS A 145 14.24 -22.74 -22.58
N SER A 146 15.26 -22.36 -21.83
CA SER A 146 15.45 -21.10 -21.15
C SER A 146 14.98 -19.88 -21.96
N MET A 147 14.03 -19.09 -21.45
CA MET A 147 13.93 -17.68 -21.78
C MET A 147 14.81 -16.89 -20.78
N ASN A 148 16.08 -16.83 -21.12
CA ASN A 148 17.01 -15.83 -20.61
C ASN A 148 16.77 -14.55 -21.40
N GLU A 149 16.04 -13.59 -20.86
CA GLU A 149 16.16 -12.15 -21.16
C GLU A 149 15.25 -11.35 -20.22
N MET A 150 15.66 -11.29 -18.96
CA MET A 150 15.35 -10.14 -18.11
C MET A 150 16.68 -9.64 -17.55
N LYS A 151 17.32 -8.75 -18.32
CA LYS A 151 18.53 -8.06 -17.87
C LYS A 151 18.20 -7.12 -16.72
N SER A 152 19.05 -7.27 -15.70
CA SER A 152 19.46 -6.32 -14.66
C SER A 152 18.52 -6.04 -13.47
N MET A 153 18.49 -6.97 -12.53
CA MET A 153 18.74 -6.68 -11.12
C MET A 153 19.90 -7.54 -10.66
N ASP A 154 21.09 -7.19 -11.10
CA ASP A 154 22.34 -7.83 -10.71
C ASP A 154 22.66 -7.47 -9.25
N GLY A 155 22.58 -8.44 -8.35
CA GLY A 155 22.99 -8.30 -6.95
C GLY A 155 22.29 -9.22 -5.94
N MET A 156 21.17 -9.86 -6.29
CA MET A 156 20.50 -10.77 -5.37
C MET A 156 21.08 -12.19 -5.49
N LYS A 157 21.98 -12.55 -4.57
CA LYS A 157 22.34 -13.95 -4.35
C LYS A 157 21.09 -14.73 -3.97
N SER A 158 20.76 -15.79 -4.71
CA SER A 158 19.73 -16.75 -4.38
C SER A 158 20.01 -17.32 -2.98
N MET A 159 19.18 -16.99 -1.99
CA MET A 159 19.15 -17.70 -0.71
C MET A 159 18.25 -18.91 -0.88
N ASP A 160 18.87 -20.08 -1.02
CA ASP A 160 18.22 -21.38 -1.03
C ASP A 160 17.39 -21.56 0.24
N GLY A 161 16.07 -21.77 0.09
CA GLY A 161 15.16 -22.12 1.18
C GLY A 161 14.12 -21.08 1.60
N MET A 162 14.09 -19.85 1.06
CA MET A 162 13.02 -18.89 1.34
C MET A 162 11.84 -19.06 0.39
N LYS A 163 10.66 -19.27 0.96
CA LYS A 163 9.38 -19.27 0.23
C LYS A 163 9.11 -17.86 -0.30
N HIS A 164 9.20 -17.68 -1.62
CA HIS A 164 8.79 -16.42 -2.25
C HIS A 164 7.28 -16.45 -2.52
N SER A 165 6.58 -15.40 -2.12
CA SER A 165 5.17 -15.24 -2.42
C SER A 165 4.91 -15.12 -3.92
N MET A 166 3.91 -15.87 -4.41
CA MET A 166 3.36 -15.70 -5.76
C MET A 166 2.35 -14.55 -5.80
N VAL A 167 1.65 -14.30 -4.70
CA VAL A 167 0.68 -13.21 -4.55
C VAL A 167 1.37 -11.85 -4.53
N LYS A 168 2.50 -11.72 -3.85
CA LYS A 168 3.23 -10.45 -3.66
C LYS A 168 2.30 -9.31 -3.27
N PRO A 169 1.63 -9.38 -2.11
CA PRO A 169 0.67 -8.36 -1.71
C PRO A 169 1.39 -7.02 -1.48
N THR A 170 0.91 -5.96 -2.14
CA THR A 170 1.52 -4.62 -2.05
C THR A 170 0.70 -3.63 -1.23
N TRP A 171 -0.59 -3.85 -1.09
CA TRP A 171 -1.46 -2.93 -0.37
C TRP A 171 -2.59 -3.65 0.35
N VAL A 172 -3.06 -3.07 1.45
CA VAL A 172 -4.26 -3.48 2.16
C VAL A 172 -5.09 -2.24 2.48
N ILE A 173 -6.41 -2.34 2.32
CA ILE A 173 -7.36 -1.30 2.71
C ILE A 173 -8.56 -1.94 3.42
N PRO A 174 -8.81 -1.66 4.71
CA PRO A 174 -10.04 -2.09 5.38
C PRO A 174 -11.24 -1.30 4.86
N HIS A 175 -12.38 -1.98 4.74
CA HIS A 175 -13.64 -1.34 4.38
C HIS A 175 -14.11 -0.38 5.47
N PRO A 176 -14.62 0.84 5.13
CA PRO A 176 -14.95 1.84 6.15
C PRO A 176 -16.15 1.51 7.03
N LYS A 177 -16.97 0.52 6.66
CA LYS A 177 -18.22 0.18 7.35
C LYS A 177 -18.40 -1.31 7.64
N GLU A 178 -17.72 -2.20 6.90
CA GLU A 178 -17.85 -3.64 6.99
C GLU A 178 -16.56 -4.26 7.50
N ASN A 179 -16.64 -5.44 8.13
CA ASN A 179 -15.46 -6.14 8.63
C ASN A 179 -14.75 -6.92 7.51
N LEU A 180 -14.41 -6.19 6.44
CA LEU A 180 -13.71 -6.68 5.26
C LEU A 180 -12.43 -5.88 5.04
N ALA A 181 -11.46 -6.50 4.41
CA ALA A 181 -10.28 -5.81 3.87
C ALA A 181 -10.01 -6.28 2.44
N TYR A 182 -9.48 -5.37 1.62
CA TYR A 182 -9.09 -5.65 0.23
C TYR A 182 -7.59 -5.50 0.08
N ILE A 183 -6.98 -6.46 -0.61
CA ILE A 183 -5.52 -6.56 -0.77
C ILE A 183 -5.17 -6.59 -2.24
N ALA A 184 -4.22 -5.76 -2.65
CA ALA A 184 -3.65 -5.79 -3.98
C ALA A 184 -2.63 -6.93 -4.10
N GLY A 185 -2.99 -8.00 -4.79
CA GLY A 185 -2.11 -9.11 -5.14
C GLY A 185 -1.32 -8.79 -6.41
N ASN A 186 -0.23 -8.03 -6.27
CA ASN A 186 0.57 -7.54 -7.39
C ASN A 186 1.12 -8.66 -8.27
N GLY A 187 1.58 -9.76 -7.65
CA GLY A 187 2.14 -10.90 -8.37
C GLY A 187 1.09 -11.84 -8.96
N SER A 188 -0.14 -11.82 -8.45
CA SER A 188 -1.24 -12.70 -8.88
C SER A 188 -2.29 -11.99 -9.76
N ASP A 189 -2.11 -10.69 -10.03
CA ASP A 189 -3.00 -9.87 -10.86
C ASP A 189 -4.46 -9.89 -10.38
N GLU A 190 -4.65 -9.72 -9.07
CA GLU A 190 -5.98 -9.82 -8.45
C GLU A 190 -6.13 -8.88 -7.25
N VAL A 191 -7.37 -8.59 -6.89
CA VAL A 191 -7.75 -8.12 -5.56
C VAL A 191 -8.21 -9.32 -4.75
N ILE A 192 -7.76 -9.39 -3.51
CA ILE A 192 -8.11 -10.43 -2.53
C ILE A 192 -8.96 -9.78 -1.47
N GLU A 193 -10.15 -10.31 -1.25
CA GLU A 193 -11.04 -9.91 -0.17
C GLU A 193 -10.81 -10.82 1.05
N VAL A 194 -10.70 -10.23 2.21
CA VAL A 194 -10.52 -10.92 3.49
C VAL A 194 -11.68 -10.56 4.42
N ASP A 195 -12.36 -11.58 4.91
CA ASP A 195 -13.29 -11.48 6.04
C ASP A 195 -12.47 -11.35 7.33
N LEU A 196 -12.53 -10.20 7.96
CA LEU A 196 -11.74 -9.87 9.17
C LEU A 196 -12.28 -10.55 10.42
N ASP A 197 -13.57 -10.90 10.48
CA ASP A 197 -14.14 -11.66 11.61
C ASP A 197 -13.70 -13.12 11.54
N ALA A 198 -13.92 -13.75 10.39
CA ALA A 198 -13.56 -15.16 10.18
C ALA A 198 -12.04 -15.35 9.95
N TRP A 199 -11.30 -14.27 9.76
CA TRP A 199 -9.86 -14.21 9.47
C TRP A 199 -9.43 -15.16 8.35
N LYS A 200 -10.07 -15.00 7.20
CA LYS A 200 -9.87 -15.84 6.01
C LYS A 200 -10.08 -15.06 4.73
N VAL A 201 -9.48 -15.51 3.66
CA VAL A 201 -9.81 -15.05 2.31
C VAL A 201 -11.24 -15.46 1.99
N SER A 202 -12.10 -14.50 1.70
CA SER A 202 -13.52 -14.70 1.35
C SER A 202 -13.73 -14.75 -0.16
N ASP A 203 -12.96 -13.94 -0.93
CA ASP A 203 -13.10 -13.88 -2.37
C ASP A 203 -11.83 -13.39 -3.07
N ARG A 204 -11.77 -13.54 -4.39
CA ARG A 204 -10.72 -13.05 -5.27
C ARG A 204 -11.29 -12.66 -6.62
N PHE A 205 -10.94 -11.50 -7.13
CA PHE A 205 -11.33 -11.09 -8.48
C PHE A 205 -10.15 -10.51 -9.26
N LYS A 206 -10.15 -10.75 -10.57
CA LYS A 206 -9.05 -10.34 -11.44
C LYS A 206 -9.05 -8.84 -11.70
N THR A 207 -7.83 -8.32 -11.83
CA THR A 207 -7.54 -6.95 -12.23
C THR A 207 -6.79 -6.97 -13.58
N GLY A 208 -6.20 -5.86 -13.96
CA GLY A 208 -5.10 -5.83 -14.91
C GLY A 208 -3.77 -6.23 -14.24
N LYS A 209 -2.66 -6.13 -14.98
CA LYS A 209 -1.33 -6.58 -14.52
C LYS A 209 -0.74 -5.66 -13.45
N GLY A 210 -0.38 -6.28 -12.33
CA GLY A 210 0.33 -5.62 -11.25
C GLY A 210 -0.51 -4.56 -10.52
N PRO A 211 -1.68 -4.90 -9.94
CA PRO A 211 -2.37 -3.99 -9.02
C PRO A 211 -1.43 -3.61 -7.88
N TYR A 212 -1.41 -2.33 -7.50
CA TYR A 212 -0.39 -1.85 -6.59
C TYR A 212 -0.95 -1.17 -5.34
N ASN A 213 -1.76 -0.14 -5.51
CA ASN A 213 -2.42 0.56 -4.42
C ASN A 213 -3.94 0.41 -4.56
N LEU A 214 -4.63 0.38 -3.43
CA LEU A 214 -6.08 0.33 -3.35
C LEU A 214 -6.57 1.42 -2.40
N GLU A 215 -7.71 2.02 -2.72
CA GLU A 215 -8.42 2.92 -1.81
C GLU A 215 -9.93 2.71 -1.97
N ILE A 216 -10.68 2.83 -0.87
CA ILE A 216 -12.15 2.71 -0.89
C ILE A 216 -12.75 4.09 -0.72
N SER A 217 -13.81 4.39 -1.50
CA SER A 217 -14.53 5.65 -1.32
C SER A 217 -15.09 5.77 0.10
N PRO A 218 -15.11 6.95 0.72
CA PRO A 218 -15.62 7.15 2.08
C PRO A 218 -17.04 6.63 2.33
N ASP A 219 -17.87 6.57 1.28
CA ASP A 219 -19.21 5.99 1.34
C ASP A 219 -19.24 4.45 1.30
N GLY A 220 -18.08 3.80 1.04
CA GLY A 220 -17.91 2.35 1.02
C GLY A 220 -18.35 1.66 -0.28
N LYS A 221 -18.66 2.41 -1.36
CA LYS A 221 -19.27 1.83 -2.56
C LYS A 221 -18.29 1.48 -3.67
N LEU A 222 -17.18 2.22 -3.75
CA LEU A 222 -16.22 2.08 -4.84
C LEU A 222 -14.86 1.63 -4.29
N LEU A 223 -14.24 0.67 -4.97
CA LEU A 223 -12.84 0.35 -4.85
C LEU A 223 -12.09 0.94 -6.03
N ILE A 224 -11.06 1.72 -5.77
CA ILE A 224 -10.17 2.30 -6.76
C ILE A 224 -8.80 1.64 -6.62
N GLY A 225 -8.24 1.17 -7.74
CA GLY A 225 -6.94 0.51 -7.75
C GLY A 225 -6.02 1.06 -8.84
N THR A 226 -4.75 1.28 -8.50
CA THR A 226 -3.73 1.56 -9.52
C THR A 226 -3.19 0.25 -10.09
N ILE A 227 -3.22 0.13 -11.41
CA ILE A 227 -2.70 -1.01 -12.16
C ILE A 227 -1.33 -0.60 -12.71
N LYS A 228 -0.33 -0.72 -11.85
CA LYS A 228 1.00 -0.11 -12.02
C LYS A 228 1.69 -0.55 -13.31
N SER A 229 1.65 -1.83 -13.66
CA SER A 229 2.30 -2.36 -14.85
C SER A 229 1.63 -1.95 -16.16
N GLU A 230 0.41 -1.42 -16.10
CA GLU A 230 -0.35 -0.97 -17.28
C GLU A 230 -0.53 0.55 -17.34
N GLY A 231 -0.09 1.28 -16.31
CA GLY A 231 -0.20 2.74 -16.25
C GLY A 231 -1.64 3.23 -16.29
N LYS A 232 -2.53 2.56 -15.54
CA LYS A 232 -3.97 2.90 -15.49
C LYS A 232 -4.52 2.81 -14.08
N THR A 233 -5.67 3.43 -13.89
CA THR A 233 -6.51 3.31 -12.69
C THR A 233 -7.78 2.57 -13.05
N ALA A 234 -8.17 1.61 -12.25
CA ALA A 234 -9.40 0.84 -12.39
C ALA A 234 -10.34 1.11 -11.21
N ILE A 235 -11.65 1.10 -11.48
CA ILE A 235 -12.70 1.41 -10.51
C ILE A 235 -13.72 0.28 -10.53
N TRP A 236 -13.99 -0.30 -9.36
CA TRP A 236 -15.00 -1.36 -9.19
C TRP A 236 -16.10 -0.90 -8.25
N ASN A 237 -17.30 -1.37 -8.51
CA ASN A 237 -18.38 -1.38 -7.53
C ASN A 237 -18.09 -2.49 -6.51
N LEU A 238 -18.17 -2.19 -5.22
CA LEU A 238 -17.86 -3.19 -4.17
C LEU A 238 -19.00 -4.18 -3.90
N ASP A 239 -20.26 -3.81 -4.16
CA ASP A 239 -21.40 -4.68 -3.90
C ASP A 239 -21.41 -5.92 -4.80
N ASP A 240 -21.10 -5.72 -6.10
CA ASP A 240 -21.10 -6.81 -7.10
C ASP A 240 -19.73 -7.09 -7.72
N LYS A 241 -18.69 -6.37 -7.27
CA LYS A 241 -17.29 -6.46 -7.73
C LYS A 241 -17.11 -6.22 -9.23
N LYS A 242 -18.10 -5.54 -9.82
CA LYS A 242 -18.10 -5.23 -11.25
C LYS A 242 -17.16 -4.06 -11.55
N LEU A 243 -16.34 -4.24 -12.58
CA LEU A 243 -15.52 -3.17 -13.14
C LEU A 243 -16.42 -2.10 -13.79
N LEU A 244 -16.32 -0.87 -13.30
CA LEU A 244 -17.09 0.29 -13.78
C LEU A 244 -16.32 1.11 -14.80
N GLY A 245 -15.00 1.21 -14.67
CA GLY A 245 -14.15 1.97 -15.57
C GLY A 245 -12.67 1.67 -15.42
N GLU A 246 -11.95 1.87 -16.52
CA GLU A 246 -10.49 1.87 -16.56
C GLU A 246 -10.03 3.15 -17.22
N ILE A 247 -9.19 3.91 -16.53
CA ILE A 247 -8.72 5.21 -16.96
C ILE A 247 -7.20 5.12 -17.15
N LYS A 248 -6.73 5.40 -18.36
CA LYS A 248 -5.29 5.52 -18.62
C LYS A 248 -4.76 6.74 -17.90
N ASN A 249 -3.70 6.59 -17.11
CA ASN A 249 -3.04 7.70 -16.45
C ASN A 249 -2.16 8.49 -17.43
N THR A 250 -1.89 9.75 -17.10
CA THR A 250 -1.15 10.68 -17.96
C THR A 250 0.26 10.19 -18.29
N THR A 251 0.94 9.58 -17.32
CA THR A 251 2.22 8.89 -17.52
C THR A 251 2.13 7.44 -17.03
N SER A 252 3.22 6.69 -17.18
CA SER A 252 3.29 5.31 -16.73
C SER A 252 3.56 5.17 -15.26
N VAL A 253 3.50 4.25 -14.52
CA VAL A 253 3.85 4.05 -13.09
C VAL A 253 2.85 4.70 -12.14
N SER A 254 1.56 4.37 -12.33
CA SER A 254 0.49 4.72 -11.37
C SER A 254 0.80 4.17 -9.98
N HIS A 255 0.73 5.00 -8.94
CA HIS A 255 1.20 4.64 -7.62
C HIS A 255 0.16 4.83 -6.53
N GLY A 256 0.10 5.99 -5.90
CA GLY A 256 -0.76 6.26 -4.75
C GLY A 256 -2.15 6.75 -5.13
N ILE A 257 -3.11 6.56 -4.24
CA ILE A 257 -4.50 6.98 -4.39
C ILE A 257 -4.93 7.76 -3.15
N ALA A 258 -5.64 8.87 -3.36
CA ALA A 258 -6.38 9.55 -2.32
C ALA A 258 -7.75 9.93 -2.85
N ILE A 259 -8.79 9.85 -2.01
CA ILE A 259 -10.17 10.14 -2.41
C ILE A 259 -10.69 11.36 -1.62
N SER A 260 -11.44 12.23 -2.29
CA SER A 260 -12.11 13.36 -1.62
C SER A 260 -13.12 12.89 -0.60
N SER A 261 -13.33 13.67 0.48
CA SER A 261 -14.23 13.29 1.58
C SER A 261 -15.70 13.17 1.16
N ASP A 262 -16.07 13.74 0.01
CA ASP A 262 -17.41 13.67 -0.60
C ASP A 262 -17.55 12.50 -1.60
N SER A 263 -16.55 11.62 -1.71
CA SER A 263 -16.50 10.46 -2.62
C SER A 263 -16.61 10.83 -4.12
N LYS A 264 -16.34 12.09 -4.51
CA LYS A 264 -16.53 12.54 -5.90
C LYS A 264 -15.29 12.49 -6.78
N TYR A 265 -14.11 12.58 -6.17
CA TYR A 265 -12.84 12.62 -6.91
C TYR A 265 -11.80 11.69 -6.32
N ALA A 266 -11.10 11.00 -7.20
CA ALA A 266 -9.86 10.31 -6.86
C ALA A 266 -8.66 11.08 -7.40
N PHE A 267 -7.61 11.18 -6.58
CA PHE A 267 -6.33 11.79 -6.91
C PHE A 267 -5.30 10.67 -6.98
N ILE A 268 -4.68 10.51 -8.14
CA ILE A 268 -3.73 9.45 -8.42
C ILE A 268 -2.35 10.04 -8.59
N SER A 269 -1.40 9.67 -7.75
CA SER A 269 0.00 10.01 -7.97
C SER A 269 0.59 9.07 -9.01
N VAL A 270 1.28 9.63 -10.00
CA VAL A 270 1.94 8.91 -11.07
C VAL A 270 3.41 9.31 -11.08
N GLU A 271 4.30 8.35 -10.86
CA GLU A 271 5.72 8.64 -10.60
C GLU A 271 6.47 9.19 -11.81
N GLY A 272 6.10 8.78 -13.02
CA GLY A 272 6.90 8.97 -14.21
C GLY A 272 8.10 8.00 -14.28
N ILE A 273 8.85 8.03 -15.37
CA ILE A 273 10.04 7.18 -15.60
C ILE A 273 11.27 8.04 -15.79
N GLY A 274 12.32 7.74 -15.02
CA GLY A 274 13.63 8.39 -15.14
C GLY A 274 13.61 9.87 -14.82
N GLY A 275 13.74 10.73 -15.84
CA GLY A 275 13.76 12.19 -15.68
C GLY A 275 12.40 12.88 -15.79
N GLU A 276 11.34 12.13 -16.09
CA GLU A 276 9.98 12.67 -16.25
C GLU A 276 9.47 13.26 -14.93
N PRO A 277 8.67 14.34 -14.97
CA PRO A 277 8.01 14.85 -13.78
C PRO A 277 6.98 13.83 -13.27
N GLY A 278 6.71 13.89 -11.98
CA GLY A 278 5.54 13.23 -11.41
C GLY A 278 4.27 13.98 -11.78
N ILE A 279 3.17 13.27 -11.82
CA ILE A 279 1.84 13.82 -12.13
C ILE A 279 0.87 13.47 -10.98
N VAL A 280 -0.08 14.34 -10.73
CA VAL A 280 -1.31 14.01 -10.00
C VAL A 280 -2.47 14.08 -10.98
N ASP A 281 -3.01 12.93 -11.32
CA ASP A 281 -4.23 12.80 -12.11
C ASP A 281 -5.46 12.91 -11.22
N VAL A 282 -6.48 13.66 -11.66
CA VAL A 282 -7.77 13.81 -10.98
C VAL A 282 -8.86 13.12 -11.79
N ILE A 283 -9.48 12.13 -11.19
CA ILE A 283 -10.55 11.34 -11.80
C ILE A 283 -11.87 11.67 -11.13
N ASN A 284 -12.89 11.95 -11.94
CA ASN A 284 -14.27 12.09 -11.46
C ASN A 284 -14.86 10.68 -11.23
N LEU A 285 -15.32 10.39 -10.02
CA LEU A 285 -15.87 9.09 -9.64
C LEU A 285 -17.35 8.90 -9.98
N GLU A 286 -18.03 9.92 -10.49
CA GLU A 286 -19.40 9.82 -11.02
C GLU A 286 -19.39 9.48 -12.53
N THR A 287 -18.44 10.05 -13.28
CA THR A 287 -18.33 9.83 -14.74
C THR A 287 -17.23 8.85 -15.15
N TYR A 288 -16.32 8.51 -14.22
CA TYR A 288 -15.14 7.67 -14.46
C TYR A 288 -14.20 8.24 -15.52
N GLU A 289 -14.04 9.57 -15.54
CA GLU A 289 -13.21 10.27 -16.50
C GLU A 289 -12.05 11.02 -15.82
N LEU A 290 -10.91 11.08 -16.52
CA LEU A 290 -9.81 11.97 -16.17
C LEU A 290 -10.22 13.41 -16.44
N VAL A 291 -10.31 14.23 -15.39
CA VAL A 291 -10.79 15.63 -15.50
C VAL A 291 -9.68 16.66 -15.39
N SER A 292 -8.55 16.30 -14.82
CA SER A 292 -7.37 17.17 -14.69
C SER A 292 -6.11 16.39 -14.43
N SER A 293 -4.96 16.97 -14.78
CA SER A 293 -3.64 16.46 -14.45
C SER A 293 -2.73 17.62 -14.05
N VAL A 294 -2.01 17.45 -12.95
CA VAL A 294 -1.13 18.47 -12.40
C VAL A 294 0.29 17.93 -12.31
N GLU A 295 1.24 18.62 -12.94
CA GLU A 295 2.66 18.30 -12.81
C GLU A 295 3.17 18.64 -11.40
N VAL A 296 3.92 17.71 -10.82
CA VAL A 296 4.53 17.83 -9.49
C VAL A 296 6.01 17.40 -9.55
N GLY A 297 6.67 17.39 -8.40
CA GLY A 297 8.04 16.90 -8.30
C GLY A 297 8.19 15.44 -8.77
N LYS A 298 9.43 15.06 -9.11
CA LYS A 298 9.76 13.70 -9.59
C LYS A 298 9.40 12.65 -8.54
N GLN A 299 9.08 11.45 -9.03
CA GLN A 299 8.75 10.28 -8.20
C GLN A 299 7.58 10.54 -7.24
N ALA A 300 6.48 11.07 -7.76
CA ALA A 300 5.25 11.30 -7.02
C ALA A 300 4.64 9.97 -6.54
N GLY A 301 5.07 9.47 -5.38
CA GLY A 301 4.65 8.18 -4.84
C GLY A 301 3.48 8.31 -3.86
N GLY A 302 3.73 8.83 -2.66
CA GLY A 302 2.72 8.97 -1.62
C GLY A 302 1.79 10.16 -1.86
N ILE A 303 0.49 9.97 -1.62
CA ILE A 303 -0.53 11.01 -1.72
C ILE A 303 -1.55 10.85 -0.59
N ALA A 304 -2.12 11.95 -0.13
CA ALA A 304 -3.22 11.94 0.83
C ALA A 304 -4.14 13.14 0.64
N PHE A 305 -5.43 12.93 0.84
CA PHE A 305 -6.41 14.01 0.85
C PHE A 305 -6.47 14.68 2.22
N TRP A 306 -6.34 15.98 2.27
CA TRP A 306 -6.44 16.73 3.52
C TRP A 306 -7.83 17.35 3.71
N LYS A 307 -8.22 18.26 2.83
CA LYS A 307 -9.50 18.96 2.91
C LYS A 307 -9.92 19.50 1.53
N LYS A 308 -11.18 19.82 1.42
CA LYS A 308 -11.75 20.61 0.34
C LYS A 308 -12.29 21.90 0.98
N ASP A 309 -11.82 23.03 0.52
CA ASP A 309 -12.41 24.31 0.88
C ASP A 309 -13.72 24.44 0.10
N ILE A 310 -14.80 24.74 0.82
CA ILE A 310 -16.17 24.88 0.29
C ILE A 310 -16.39 26.35 -0.06
#